data_e58ff73fe2ba82a009c845e7b3d62c91
#
_entry.id   e58ff73fe2ba82a009c845e7b3d62c91
#
_cell.length_a   1.000
_cell.length_b   1.000
_cell.length_c   1.000
_cell.angle_alpha   90.00
_cell.angle_beta   90.00
_cell.angle_gamma   90.00
#
_symmetry.space_group_name_H-M   'P 1'
#
loop_
_entity.id
_entity.type
_entity.pdbx_description
1 polymer ?
#
loop_
_entity_poly.entity_id
_entity_poly.type
_entity_poly.pdbx_seq_one_letter_code
_entity_poly.pdbx_strand_id
1 'polypeptide(L)'
;MTTPLFRRRAGRLASAALLGLALAGCYVIPIDPRTGQPYPAVGARDASHGGGNGTTPLALPAPSPTAPTQLAVRLYPLNPQANKAGMLAAQVSDNNAGHGSFSVPYLGDTLQGEASRVDASYASFGHVHSAVLGAAPRAFSGRRGIANAHGSRGVNAQCEYLLTGPSSGTGVCAFSDGANFQMHFGS
;
A
#
# COMPACT_ATOMS: atom_id res chain seq x y z
N MET A 1 13.66 43.12 45.92
CA MET A 1 12.35 43.14 46.57
C MET A 1 11.50 42.17 45.78
N THR A 2 11.27 41.11 46.18
CA THR A 2 10.53 40.19 47.06
C THR A 2 10.06 39.00 46.25
N THR A 3 10.71 37.87 46.41
CA THR A 3 10.15 36.53 46.16
C THR A 3 9.00 36.25 47.15
N PRO A 4 8.06 35.39 46.81
CA PRO A 4 7.83 34.29 47.73
C PRO A 4 7.80 32.88 47.14
N LEU A 5 8.46 32.01 47.85
CA LEU A 5 8.32 30.57 47.94
C LEU A 5 6.90 30.14 48.31
N PHE A 6 6.36 29.12 47.64
CA PHE A 6 5.33 28.24 48.23
C PHE A 6 5.47 26.84 47.60
N ARG A 7 6.08 25.97 48.31
CA ARG A 7 5.54 24.94 49.26
C ARG A 7 5.16 23.62 48.57
N ARG A 8 6.06 22.67 48.80
CA ARG A 8 5.89 21.22 48.61
C ARG A 8 4.60 20.72 49.26
N ARG A 9 3.89 19.86 48.58
CA ARG A 9 3.09 18.80 49.23
C ARG A 9 3.41 17.47 48.56
N ALA A 10 4.04 16.64 49.35
CA ALA A 10 4.17 15.23 49.18
C ALA A 10 2.83 14.56 49.39
N GLY A 11 2.40 13.73 48.46
CA GLY A 11 1.26 12.82 48.58
C GLY A 11 1.68 11.45 48.08
N ARG A 12 2.10 10.60 49.03
CA ARG A 12 2.25 9.16 48.81
C ARG A 12 0.86 8.54 48.70
N LEU A 13 0.57 7.86 47.64
CA LEU A 13 -0.42 6.78 47.66
C LEU A 13 0.11 5.66 46.75
N ALA A 14 0.46 4.58 47.45
CA ALA A 14 0.73 3.29 46.83
C ALA A 14 -0.56 2.74 46.25
N SER A 15 -0.51 2.26 45.02
CA SER A 15 -1.53 1.37 44.48
C SER A 15 -0.86 0.35 43.57
N ALA A 16 -0.94 -0.87 44.02
CA ALA A 16 -0.54 -2.08 43.35
C ALA A 16 -1.26 -2.18 41.99
N ALA A 17 -0.51 -2.24 40.89
CA ALA A 17 -1.03 -2.54 39.57
C ALA A 17 -0.64 -3.97 39.22
N LEU A 18 -1.67 -4.80 39.05
CA LEU A 18 -1.60 -6.15 38.53
C LEU A 18 -0.91 -6.14 37.17
N LEU A 19 0.21 -6.86 37.05
CA LEU A 19 0.78 -7.27 35.78
C LEU A 19 -0.15 -8.31 35.13
N GLY A 20 -0.98 -7.89 34.19
CA GLY A 20 -1.58 -8.76 33.20
C GLY A 20 -0.59 -8.99 32.07
N LEU A 21 0.18 -10.09 32.10
CA LEU A 21 0.93 -10.57 30.94
C LEU A 21 -0.07 -11.04 29.89
N ALA A 22 -0.36 -10.22 28.92
CA ALA A 22 -0.95 -10.68 27.66
C ALA A 22 0.16 -11.41 26.89
N LEU A 23 0.17 -12.74 26.95
CA LEU A 23 0.92 -13.59 26.04
C LEU A 23 0.28 -13.45 24.65
N ALA A 24 0.81 -12.56 23.85
CA ALA A 24 0.57 -12.59 22.41
C ALA A 24 1.28 -13.82 21.86
N GLY A 25 0.57 -14.95 21.83
CA GLY A 25 1.04 -16.17 21.22
C GLY A 25 1.19 -15.95 19.72
N CYS A 26 2.41 -15.93 19.22
CA CYS A 26 2.65 -16.04 17.79
C CYS A 26 2.11 -17.39 17.32
N TYR A 27 1.01 -17.38 16.60
CA TYR A 27 0.44 -18.57 16.00
C TYR A 27 1.27 -18.92 14.76
N VAL A 28 2.05 -19.98 14.84
CA VAL A 28 2.83 -20.49 13.70
C VAL A 28 1.95 -21.48 12.96
N ILE A 29 1.59 -21.16 11.73
CA ILE A 29 0.89 -22.10 10.85
C ILE A 29 1.95 -22.98 10.18
N PRO A 30 1.97 -24.29 10.42
CA PRO A 30 2.89 -25.19 9.73
C PRO A 30 2.51 -25.28 8.25
N ILE A 31 3.48 -25.06 7.38
CA ILE A 31 3.32 -25.11 5.91
C ILE A 31 3.91 -26.43 5.42
N ASP A 32 3.19 -27.13 4.53
CA ASP A 32 3.70 -28.34 3.86
C ASP A 32 4.86 -27.94 2.92
N PRO A 33 6.08 -28.45 3.13
CA PRO A 33 7.24 -28.10 2.31
C PRO A 33 7.15 -28.58 0.86
N ARG A 34 6.21 -29.44 0.53
CA ARG A 34 6.02 -29.94 -0.84
C ARG A 34 5.04 -29.13 -1.65
N THR A 35 4.04 -28.56 -1.00
CA THR A 35 2.96 -27.82 -1.67
C THR A 35 2.96 -26.34 -1.35
N GLY A 36 3.68 -25.91 -0.30
CA GLY A 36 3.68 -24.52 0.17
C GLY A 36 2.36 -24.08 0.80
N GLN A 37 1.46 -25.02 1.08
CA GLN A 37 0.15 -24.72 1.66
C GLN A 37 0.10 -25.01 3.16
N PRO A 38 -0.72 -24.26 3.92
CA PRO A 38 -0.93 -24.55 5.35
C PRO A 38 -1.58 -25.93 5.53
N TYR A 39 -1.11 -26.70 6.50
CA TYR A 39 -1.81 -27.94 6.88
C TYR A 39 -3.22 -27.60 7.36
N PRO A 40 -4.25 -28.39 6.93
CA PRO A 40 -5.60 -28.20 7.46
C PRO A 40 -5.57 -28.42 8.97
N ALA A 41 -6.18 -27.50 9.72
CA ALA A 41 -6.27 -27.59 11.17
C ALA A 41 -6.95 -28.92 11.57
N VAL A 42 -6.18 -29.82 12.18
CA VAL A 42 -6.71 -31.09 12.73
C VAL A 42 -7.38 -30.75 14.06
N GLY A 43 -8.68 -30.45 14.03
CA GLY A 43 -9.36 -30.11 15.26
C GLY A 43 -10.87 -29.91 15.11
N ALA A 44 -11.59 -30.98 14.88
CA ALA A 44 -12.90 -31.25 15.47
C ALA A 44 -13.25 -32.69 15.17
N ARG A 45 -12.98 -33.58 16.12
CA ARG A 45 -13.61 -34.89 16.14
C ARG A 45 -15.05 -34.69 16.56
N ASP A 46 -15.94 -34.54 15.59
CA ASP A 46 -17.35 -34.78 15.83
C ASP A 46 -17.56 -36.29 15.90
N ALA A 47 -17.71 -36.77 17.12
CA ALA A 47 -18.23 -38.09 17.41
C ALA A 47 -19.74 -38.05 17.16
N SER A 48 -20.17 -38.43 15.97
CA SER A 48 -21.55 -38.87 15.76
C SER A 48 -21.55 -40.11 14.86
N HIS A 49 -21.84 -41.21 15.48
CA HIS A 49 -22.23 -42.46 14.82
C HIS A 49 -23.53 -42.23 14.05
N GLY A 50 -23.52 -42.48 12.78
CA GLY A 50 -24.71 -42.49 11.96
C GLY A 50 -24.36 -42.92 10.54
N GLY A 51 -24.66 -44.19 10.19
CA GLY A 51 -24.53 -44.69 8.85
C GLY A 51 -25.44 -43.91 7.87
N GLY A 52 -24.87 -43.46 6.78
CA GLY A 52 -25.59 -42.87 5.68
C GLY A 52 -24.66 -42.84 4.47
N ASN A 53 -25.15 -43.38 3.33
CA ASN A 53 -24.52 -43.25 2.01
C ASN A 53 -24.20 -41.79 1.71
N GLY A 54 -23.00 -41.34 2.07
CA GLY A 54 -22.57 -39.96 1.84
C GLY A 54 -22.03 -39.86 0.43
N THR A 55 -22.77 -39.27 -0.46
CA THR A 55 -22.24 -38.54 -1.63
C THR A 55 -21.27 -37.51 -1.08
N THR A 56 -19.98 -37.75 -1.29
CA THR A 56 -18.91 -36.75 -0.98
C THR A 56 -19.22 -35.48 -1.77
N PRO A 57 -19.43 -34.31 -1.10
CA PRO A 57 -19.57 -33.08 -1.86
C PRO A 57 -18.28 -32.88 -2.65
N LEU A 58 -18.38 -32.81 -3.97
CA LEU A 58 -17.28 -32.36 -4.82
C LEU A 58 -16.90 -30.96 -4.31
N ALA A 59 -15.79 -30.85 -3.58
CA ALA A 59 -15.23 -29.58 -3.22
C ALA A 59 -14.91 -28.86 -4.54
N LEU A 60 -15.64 -27.77 -4.83
CA LEU A 60 -15.29 -26.89 -5.92
C LEU A 60 -13.83 -26.45 -5.72
N PRO A 61 -12.98 -26.55 -6.76
CA PRO A 61 -11.61 -26.07 -6.65
C PRO A 61 -11.63 -24.62 -6.23
N ALA A 62 -10.86 -24.27 -5.20
CA ALA A 62 -10.69 -22.89 -4.77
C ALA A 62 -10.20 -22.07 -5.97
N PRO A 63 -10.75 -20.85 -6.18
CA PRO A 63 -10.31 -20.01 -7.29
C PRO A 63 -8.80 -19.78 -7.17
N SER A 64 -8.07 -20.14 -8.22
CA SER A 64 -6.63 -19.91 -8.28
C SER A 64 -6.37 -18.41 -8.16
N PRO A 65 -5.36 -17.98 -7.38
CA PRO A 65 -5.02 -16.56 -7.29
C PRO A 65 -4.70 -16.04 -8.69
N THR A 66 -5.39 -15.00 -9.10
CA THR A 66 -5.14 -14.32 -10.38
C THR A 66 -3.73 -13.75 -10.37
N ALA A 67 -2.93 -14.08 -11.38
CA ALA A 67 -1.58 -13.55 -11.50
C ALA A 67 -1.59 -12.00 -11.54
N PRO A 68 -0.60 -11.34 -10.91
CA PRO A 68 -0.51 -9.89 -10.95
C PRO A 68 -0.40 -9.37 -12.40
N THR A 69 -1.10 -8.29 -12.68
CA THR A 69 -1.03 -7.62 -13.98
C THR A 69 0.14 -6.64 -13.99
N GLN A 70 1.02 -6.76 -14.97
CA GLN A 70 2.13 -5.82 -15.17
C GLN A 70 1.68 -4.65 -16.03
N LEU A 71 1.86 -3.43 -15.51
CA LEU A 71 1.53 -2.19 -16.22
C LEU A 71 2.81 -1.41 -16.47
N ALA A 72 3.07 -1.12 -17.74
CA ALA A 72 4.15 -0.19 -18.12
C ALA A 72 3.66 1.24 -17.88
N VAL A 73 4.48 2.02 -17.18
CA VAL A 73 4.22 3.41 -16.85
C VAL A 73 5.34 4.28 -17.46
N ARG A 74 4.96 5.40 -18.07
CA ARG A 74 5.89 6.40 -18.60
C ARG A 74 5.72 7.71 -17.86
N LEU A 75 6.83 8.28 -17.40
CA LEU A 75 6.90 9.57 -16.73
C LEU A 75 7.60 10.55 -17.65
N TYR A 76 6.88 11.57 -18.11
CA TYR A 76 7.38 12.63 -18.99
C TYR A 76 7.74 13.84 -18.15
N PRO A 77 8.95 14.42 -18.32
CA PRO A 77 9.42 15.54 -17.52
C PRO A 77 8.60 16.80 -17.79
N LEU A 78 8.22 17.52 -16.74
CA LEU A 78 7.45 18.76 -16.80
C LEU A 78 8.27 19.99 -16.42
N ASN A 79 9.46 19.82 -15.83
CA ASN A 79 10.28 20.94 -15.39
C ASN A 79 11.78 20.69 -15.62
N PRO A 80 12.63 21.71 -15.50
CA PRO A 80 14.08 21.58 -15.74
C PRO A 80 14.77 20.53 -14.86
N GLN A 81 14.29 20.32 -13.62
CA GLN A 81 14.86 19.31 -12.74
C GLN A 81 14.56 17.89 -13.27
N ALA A 82 13.34 17.63 -13.69
CA ALA A 82 12.92 16.37 -14.28
C ALA A 82 13.63 16.09 -15.63
N ASN A 83 13.91 17.13 -16.42
CA ASN A 83 14.62 17.02 -17.70
C ASN A 83 16.05 16.42 -17.54
N LYS A 84 16.66 16.52 -16.36
CA LYS A 84 17.98 15.91 -16.10
C LYS A 84 17.92 14.39 -16.14
N ALA A 85 16.79 13.81 -15.77
CA ALA A 85 16.55 12.38 -15.82
C ALA A 85 15.93 11.93 -17.15
N GLY A 86 15.34 12.86 -17.91
CA GLY A 86 14.61 12.55 -19.13
C GLY A 86 13.29 11.82 -18.87
N MET A 87 12.79 11.13 -19.88
CA MET A 87 11.63 10.27 -19.75
C MET A 87 12.00 9.00 -18.95
N LEU A 88 11.19 8.67 -17.95
CA LEU A 88 11.38 7.47 -17.15
C LEU A 88 10.40 6.38 -17.55
N ALA A 89 10.89 5.14 -17.58
CA ALA A 89 10.05 3.94 -17.70
C ALA A 89 9.90 3.30 -16.31
N ALA A 90 8.71 3.34 -15.77
CA ALA A 90 8.36 2.74 -14.50
C ALA A 90 7.47 1.51 -14.71
N GLN A 91 7.34 0.69 -13.68
CA GLN A 91 6.50 -0.51 -13.69
C GLN A 91 5.60 -0.55 -12.47
N VAL A 92 4.38 -1.00 -12.68
CA VAL A 92 3.42 -1.35 -11.61
C VAL A 92 3.03 -2.81 -11.77
N SER A 93 3.11 -3.56 -10.69
CA SER A 93 2.59 -4.92 -10.60
C SER A 93 1.30 -4.87 -9.79
N ASP A 94 0.16 -4.81 -10.46
CA ASP A 94 -1.19 -4.72 -9.83
C ASP A 94 -1.66 -6.12 -9.42
N ASN A 95 -2.02 -6.30 -8.17
CA ASN A 95 -2.58 -7.55 -7.64
C ASN A 95 -4.06 -7.77 -8.01
N ASN A 96 -4.63 -6.92 -8.86
CA ASN A 96 -6.04 -6.90 -9.27
C ASN A 96 -7.04 -6.66 -8.13
N ALA A 97 -6.57 -6.40 -6.92
CA ALA A 97 -7.37 -6.03 -5.76
C ALA A 97 -7.26 -4.54 -5.39
N GLY A 98 -6.70 -3.72 -6.30
CA GLY A 98 -6.58 -2.28 -6.10
C GLY A 98 -5.29 -1.85 -5.41
N HIS A 99 -4.33 -2.75 -5.28
CA HIS A 99 -3.02 -2.50 -4.71
C HIS A 99 -1.94 -3.12 -5.60
N GLY A 100 -0.76 -2.51 -5.63
CA GLY A 100 0.34 -3.01 -6.44
C GLY A 100 1.68 -2.47 -5.98
N SER A 101 2.77 -3.14 -6.40
CA SER A 101 4.12 -2.60 -6.23
C SER A 101 4.44 -1.62 -7.36
N PHE A 102 5.19 -0.58 -7.05
CA PHE A 102 5.63 0.45 -7.97
C PHE A 102 7.15 0.56 -7.96
N SER A 103 7.76 0.61 -9.13
CA SER A 103 9.21 0.71 -9.28
C SER A 103 9.56 1.67 -10.42
N VAL A 104 10.50 2.59 -10.16
CA VAL A 104 10.99 3.55 -11.14
C VAL A 104 12.49 3.81 -11.01
N PRO A 105 13.29 3.60 -12.09
CA PRO A 105 14.69 4.00 -12.14
C PRO A 105 14.79 5.53 -12.22
N TYR A 106 15.64 6.13 -11.38
CA TYR A 106 15.82 7.58 -11.32
C TYR A 106 17.25 7.94 -10.96
N LEU A 107 17.95 8.64 -11.86
CA LEU A 107 19.32 9.17 -11.68
C LEU A 107 20.32 8.16 -11.06
N GLY A 108 20.29 6.92 -11.54
CA GLY A 108 21.20 5.85 -11.09
C GLY A 108 20.79 5.20 -9.76
N ASP A 109 19.59 5.44 -9.29
CA ASP A 109 18.91 4.72 -8.20
C ASP A 109 17.63 4.06 -8.73
N THR A 110 17.04 3.18 -7.94
CA THR A 110 15.71 2.63 -8.20
C THR A 110 14.81 2.90 -7.01
N LEU A 111 13.81 3.75 -7.22
CA LEU A 111 12.78 4.01 -6.22
C LEU A 111 11.77 2.84 -6.26
N GLN A 112 11.48 2.31 -5.09
CA GLN A 112 10.52 1.22 -4.92
C GLN A 112 9.44 1.63 -3.93
N GLY A 113 8.23 1.15 -4.15
CA GLY A 113 7.10 1.49 -3.32
C GLY A 113 5.82 0.84 -3.77
N GLU A 114 4.72 1.50 -3.49
CA GLU A 114 3.39 0.94 -3.63
C GLU A 114 2.46 1.88 -4.36
N ALA A 115 1.51 1.30 -5.09
CA ALA A 115 0.39 1.99 -5.72
C ALA A 115 -0.92 1.45 -5.16
N SER A 116 -1.83 2.33 -4.79
CA SER A 116 -3.14 1.96 -4.24
C SER A 116 -4.26 2.73 -4.91
N ARG A 117 -5.35 2.04 -5.19
CA ARG A 117 -6.60 2.69 -5.60
C ARG A 117 -7.26 3.31 -4.38
N VAL A 118 -7.79 4.50 -4.55
CA VAL A 118 -8.50 5.23 -3.50
C VAL A 118 -9.90 5.60 -3.97
N ASP A 119 -10.82 5.71 -3.04
CA ASP A 119 -12.18 6.15 -3.35
C ASP A 119 -12.26 7.67 -3.59
N ALA A 120 -13.44 8.12 -4.02
CA ALA A 120 -13.66 9.53 -4.35
C ALA A 120 -13.60 10.47 -3.13
N SER A 121 -13.77 9.93 -1.91
CA SER A 121 -13.77 10.69 -0.66
C SER A 121 -12.38 10.85 -0.04
N TYR A 122 -11.34 10.24 -0.64
CA TYR A 122 -9.97 10.35 -0.11
C TYR A 122 -9.50 11.81 -0.11
N ALA A 123 -9.45 12.40 1.08
CA ALA A 123 -9.29 13.84 1.27
C ALA A 123 -7.96 14.42 0.75
N SER A 124 -6.90 13.61 0.74
CA SER A 124 -5.58 14.06 0.28
C SER A 124 -5.40 13.99 -1.24
N PHE A 125 -6.38 13.46 -1.99
CA PHE A 125 -6.28 13.40 -3.44
C PHE A 125 -6.41 14.80 -4.07
N GLY A 126 -5.56 15.10 -5.04
CA GLY A 126 -5.47 16.40 -5.69
C GLY A 126 -4.32 17.26 -5.16
N HIS A 127 -3.66 16.83 -4.07
CA HIS A 127 -2.52 17.57 -3.51
C HIS A 127 -1.31 17.57 -4.44
N VAL A 128 -0.94 16.41 -4.98
CA VAL A 128 0.19 16.28 -5.92
C VAL A 128 -0.15 16.94 -7.25
N HIS A 129 -1.37 16.78 -7.75
CA HIS A 129 -1.82 17.50 -8.94
C HIS A 129 -1.70 19.02 -8.78
N SER A 130 -2.14 19.55 -7.64
CA SER A 130 -2.04 20.98 -7.37
C SER A 130 -0.59 21.46 -7.29
N ALA A 131 0.28 20.68 -6.67
CA ALA A 131 1.69 21.01 -6.54
C ALA A 131 2.42 20.97 -7.90
N VAL A 132 2.06 20.04 -8.80
CA VAL A 132 2.72 19.84 -10.08
C VAL A 132 2.13 20.75 -11.18
N LEU A 133 0.80 20.86 -11.25
CA LEU A 133 0.08 21.55 -12.33
C LEU A 133 -0.52 22.90 -11.92
N GLY A 134 -0.39 23.30 -10.65
CA GLY A 134 -0.98 24.54 -10.13
C GLY A 134 -2.49 24.47 -9.89
N ALA A 135 -3.12 23.32 -10.13
CA ALA A 135 -4.55 23.13 -9.93
C ALA A 135 -4.87 21.67 -9.58
N ALA A 136 -5.84 21.48 -8.70
CA ALA A 136 -6.38 20.15 -8.43
C ALA A 136 -7.11 19.60 -9.68
N PRO A 137 -7.14 18.28 -9.86
CA PRO A 137 -7.93 17.70 -10.94
C PRO A 137 -9.40 18.09 -10.77
N ARG A 138 -10.04 18.49 -11.86
CA ARG A 138 -11.48 18.76 -11.85
C ARG A 138 -12.23 17.50 -11.41
N ALA A 139 -13.47 17.67 -10.94
CA ALA A 139 -14.31 16.56 -10.53
C ALA A 139 -14.29 15.45 -11.61
N PHE A 140 -13.70 14.33 -11.27
CA PHE A 140 -13.54 13.18 -12.15
C PHE A 140 -14.30 12.02 -11.53
N SER A 141 -15.24 11.47 -12.27
CA SER A 141 -16.07 10.35 -11.81
C SER A 141 -15.38 8.99 -11.89
N GLY A 142 -14.16 8.93 -12.46
CA GLY A 142 -13.39 7.71 -12.64
C GLY A 142 -12.67 7.27 -11.36
N ARG A 143 -12.09 6.09 -11.45
CA ARG A 143 -11.26 5.52 -10.39
C ARG A 143 -9.98 6.31 -10.23
N ARG A 144 -9.53 6.46 -9.00
CA ARG A 144 -8.35 7.22 -8.58
C ARG A 144 -7.35 6.32 -7.88
N GLY A 145 -6.11 6.75 -7.86
CA GLY A 145 -5.10 6.09 -7.06
C GLY A 145 -3.93 7.00 -6.73
N ILE A 146 -3.18 6.54 -5.76
CA ILE A 146 -1.94 7.16 -5.31
C ILE A 146 -0.81 6.15 -5.42
N ALA A 147 0.42 6.63 -5.63
CA ALA A 147 1.60 5.81 -5.53
C ALA A 147 2.70 6.57 -4.80
N ASN A 148 3.44 5.85 -3.95
CA ASN A 148 4.58 6.40 -3.23
C ASN A 148 5.75 5.45 -3.40
N ALA A 149 6.94 6.00 -3.64
CA ALA A 149 8.17 5.23 -3.73
C ALA A 149 9.33 5.97 -3.08
N HIS A 150 10.33 5.23 -2.63
CA HIS A 150 11.55 5.78 -2.06
C HIS A 150 12.78 5.08 -2.66
N GLY A 151 13.86 5.82 -2.77
CA GLY A 151 15.15 5.33 -3.21
C GLY A 151 16.15 5.27 -2.07
N SER A 152 17.17 4.43 -2.24
CA SER A 152 18.25 4.26 -1.27
C SER A 152 19.07 5.54 -1.04
N ARG A 153 19.03 6.47 -1.99
CA ARG A 153 19.75 7.76 -1.97
C ARG A 153 18.92 8.91 -1.41
N GLY A 154 17.78 8.60 -0.78
CA GLY A 154 16.94 9.56 -0.06
C GLY A 154 15.92 10.32 -0.92
N VAL A 155 15.83 10.03 -2.22
CA VAL A 155 14.78 10.61 -3.07
C VAL A 155 13.49 9.83 -2.88
N ASN A 156 12.37 10.55 -2.73
CA ASN A 156 11.03 10.00 -2.67
C ASN A 156 10.21 10.49 -3.86
N ALA A 157 9.30 9.66 -4.35
CA ALA A 157 8.30 10.02 -5.35
C ALA A 157 6.90 9.87 -4.77
N GLN A 158 6.05 10.85 -5.03
CA GLN A 158 4.62 10.82 -4.72
C GLN A 158 3.85 11.05 -6.02
N CYS A 159 2.93 10.17 -6.33
CA CYS A 159 2.13 10.24 -7.54
C CYS A 159 0.65 10.17 -7.22
N GLU A 160 -0.13 10.85 -8.03
CA GLU A 160 -1.59 10.72 -8.08
C GLU A 160 -2.01 10.42 -9.52
N TYR A 161 -2.93 9.49 -9.69
CA TYR A 161 -3.37 9.07 -11.01
C TYR A 161 -4.88 8.85 -11.11
N LEU A 162 -5.38 8.98 -12.32
CA LEU A 162 -6.76 8.76 -12.71
C LEU A 162 -6.79 7.60 -13.72
N LEU A 163 -7.63 6.61 -13.49
CA LEU A 163 -7.84 5.54 -14.45
C LEU A 163 -8.87 5.98 -15.50
N THR A 164 -8.46 5.96 -16.74
CA THR A 164 -9.31 6.27 -17.91
C THR A 164 -9.88 5.01 -18.56
N GLY A 165 -9.34 3.85 -18.18
CA GLY A 165 -9.78 2.52 -18.64
C GLY A 165 -9.47 1.45 -17.58
N PRO A 166 -9.70 0.17 -17.90
CA PRO A 166 -9.42 -0.93 -16.98
C PRO A 166 -7.95 -1.01 -16.53
N SER A 167 -7.02 -0.77 -17.47
CA SER A 167 -5.57 -0.85 -17.26
C SER A 167 -4.83 0.38 -17.79
N SER A 168 -5.54 1.48 -18.07
CA SER A 168 -4.96 2.71 -18.61
C SER A 168 -5.31 3.92 -17.77
N GLY A 169 -4.47 4.94 -17.82
CA GLY A 169 -4.69 6.17 -17.07
C GLY A 169 -3.59 7.20 -17.25
N THR A 170 -3.80 8.32 -16.57
CA THR A 170 -2.88 9.45 -16.56
C THR A 170 -2.77 10.01 -15.16
N GLY A 171 -1.70 10.71 -14.89
CA GLY A 171 -1.47 11.31 -13.57
C GLY A 171 -0.26 12.22 -13.55
N VAL A 172 0.20 12.52 -12.35
CA VAL A 172 1.38 13.32 -12.09
C VAL A 172 2.19 12.73 -10.96
N CYS A 173 3.49 12.96 -10.98
CA CYS A 173 4.41 12.60 -9.91
C CYS A 173 5.25 13.82 -9.51
N ALA A 174 5.37 14.04 -8.21
CA ALA A 174 6.31 14.97 -7.62
C ALA A 174 7.41 14.19 -6.89
N PHE A 175 8.66 14.54 -7.14
CA PHE A 175 9.81 13.95 -6.48
C PHE A 175 10.36 14.92 -5.45
N SER A 176 10.91 14.41 -4.35
CA SER A 176 11.38 15.23 -3.22
C SER A 176 12.55 16.15 -3.55
N ASP A 177 13.26 15.92 -4.66
CA ASP A 177 14.31 16.78 -5.20
C ASP A 177 13.79 17.89 -6.12
N GLY A 178 12.48 18.03 -6.23
CA GLY A 178 11.80 19.05 -7.04
C GLY A 178 11.53 18.64 -8.49
N ALA A 179 11.84 17.40 -8.91
CA ALA A 179 11.48 16.95 -10.25
C ALA A 179 9.98 16.62 -10.33
N ASN A 180 9.32 17.11 -11.39
CA ASN A 180 7.91 16.90 -11.65
C ASN A 180 7.70 16.18 -12.98
N PHE A 181 6.81 15.21 -12.98
CA PHE A 181 6.52 14.41 -14.16
C PHE A 181 5.03 14.28 -14.42
N GLN A 182 4.67 14.23 -15.69
CA GLN A 182 3.38 13.73 -16.13
C GLN A 182 3.47 12.21 -16.31
N MET A 183 2.48 11.49 -15.80
CA MET A 183 2.43 10.02 -15.86
C MET A 183 1.38 9.56 -16.86
N HIS A 184 1.73 8.55 -17.65
CA HIS A 184 0.82 7.79 -18.50
C HIS A 184 1.07 6.31 -18.34
N PHE A 185 0.01 5.50 -18.33
CA PHE A 185 0.10 4.06 -18.30
C PHE A 185 -1.04 3.44 -19.11
N GLY A 186 -0.80 2.20 -19.50
CA GLY A 186 -1.68 1.45 -20.36
C GLY A 186 -1.27 1.51 -21.84
N SER A 187 -1.84 0.64 -22.62
CA SER A 187 -1.71 0.50 -24.08
C SER A 187 -3.03 0.79 -24.74
#